data_9c78440af48045b28108ece5772a0c64
#
_entry.id   9c78440af48045b28108ece5772a0c64
#
_cell.length_a   1.000
_cell.length_b   1.000
_cell.length_c   1.000
_cell.angle_alpha   90.00
_cell.angle_beta   90.00
_cell.angle_gamma   90.00
#
_symmetry.space_group_name_H-M   'P 1'
#
loop_
_entity.id
_entity.type
_entity.pdbx_description
1 polymer ?
#
loop_
_entity_poly.entity_id
_entity_poly.type
_entity_poly.pdbx_seq_one_letter_code
_entity_poly.pdbx_strand_id
1 'polypeptide(L)'
;VGEGYNSYTDNGVFLEADFSSAYYDFDNMPATYASDASRLLLFHAGISVNMDYDQSGSGAWVMGGYPSTEYSLEYNFKYHSDMYHIYKSSNNADTFLNAIKEDLNNNMPVIMVGYGASYGGGHAWNVDGYQGNLLHCNWGWGGSSNGYFNLTTMGGFPDDQSVLLNIIPRDIEAPISLFEYTTDASTVYFTDLSSIVNEYELRNYYWDFGDGTAETTTSG
;
A
#
# COMPACT_ATOMS: atom_id res chain seq x y z
N VAL A 1 1.28 10.42 10.30
CA VAL A 1 1.25 11.82 9.86
C VAL A 1 1.93 11.90 8.50
N GLY A 2 1.32 12.57 7.50
CA GLY A 2 1.90 12.79 6.19
C GLY A 2 2.98 13.88 6.18
N GLU A 3 3.39 14.30 4.98
CA GLU A 3 4.36 15.38 4.79
C GLU A 3 3.88 16.37 3.72
N GLY A 4 4.22 17.65 3.91
CA GLY A 4 4.00 18.68 2.92
C GLY A 4 2.56 19.17 2.79
N TYR A 5 2.34 19.94 1.73
CA TYR A 5 1.08 20.61 1.41
C TYR A 5 0.85 20.52 -0.09
N ASN A 6 -0.38 20.33 -0.49
CA ASN A 6 -0.79 20.44 -1.90
C ASN A 6 -2.10 21.21 -2.05
N SER A 7 -2.21 21.95 -3.15
CA SER A 7 -3.45 22.63 -3.52
C SER A 7 -3.56 22.80 -5.03
N TYR A 8 -4.78 22.75 -5.53
CA TYR A 8 -5.10 23.00 -6.92
C TYR A 8 -6.56 23.46 -7.07
N THR A 9 -6.94 23.88 -8.27
CA THR A 9 -8.33 24.22 -8.58
C THR A 9 -8.88 23.23 -9.60
N ASP A 10 -9.97 22.58 -9.24
CA ASP A 10 -10.70 21.67 -10.10
C ASP A 10 -12.12 22.18 -10.32
N ASN A 11 -12.54 22.33 -11.59
CA ASN A 11 -13.87 22.82 -11.97
C ASN A 11 -14.30 24.10 -11.24
N GLY A 12 -13.34 25.01 -10.94
CA GLY A 12 -13.57 26.26 -10.22
C GLY A 12 -13.65 26.14 -8.71
N VAL A 13 -13.45 24.95 -8.15
CA VAL A 13 -13.38 24.67 -6.72
C VAL A 13 -11.91 24.61 -6.30
N PHE A 14 -11.51 25.43 -5.33
CA PHE A 14 -10.19 25.35 -4.74
C PHE A 14 -10.14 24.22 -3.72
N LEU A 15 -9.19 23.31 -3.89
CA LEU A 15 -8.95 22.14 -3.06
C LEU A 15 -7.55 22.20 -2.46
N GLU A 16 -7.44 21.91 -1.18
CA GLU A 16 -6.15 21.93 -0.47
C GLU A 16 -6.07 20.86 0.61
N ALA A 17 -4.86 20.41 0.91
CA ALA A 17 -4.54 19.51 2.03
C ALA A 17 -3.16 19.84 2.61
N ASP A 18 -3.10 19.97 3.92
CA ASP A 18 -1.85 19.99 4.70
C ASP A 18 -1.62 18.58 5.26
N PHE A 19 -0.77 17.82 4.59
CA PHE A 19 -0.45 16.45 4.99
C PHE A 19 0.40 16.40 6.24
N SER A 20 1.17 17.46 6.52
CA SER A 20 2.06 17.53 7.69
C SER A 20 1.30 17.65 9.01
N SER A 21 0.08 18.18 8.97
CA SER A 21 -0.80 18.29 10.14
C SER A 21 -1.86 17.18 10.19
N ALA A 22 -1.98 16.33 9.15
CA ALA A 22 -3.00 15.32 9.05
C ALA A 22 -2.68 14.09 9.91
N TYR A 23 -3.64 13.62 10.67
CA TYR A 23 -3.62 12.33 11.35
C TYR A 23 -4.63 11.38 10.70
N TYR A 24 -4.15 10.23 10.23
CA TYR A 24 -4.99 9.21 9.63
C TYR A 24 -5.26 8.10 10.65
N ASP A 25 -6.48 8.08 11.17
CA ASP A 25 -6.93 7.15 12.19
C ASP A 25 -7.41 5.84 11.54
N PHE A 26 -6.45 4.97 11.20
CA PHE A 26 -6.72 3.70 10.52
C PHE A 26 -7.62 2.76 11.33
N ASP A 27 -7.57 2.80 12.67
CA ASP A 27 -8.39 1.96 13.54
C ASP A 27 -9.88 2.30 13.41
N ASN A 28 -10.20 3.54 12.99
CA ASN A 28 -11.55 4.01 12.75
C ASN A 28 -11.93 4.08 11.25
N MET A 29 -11.24 3.30 10.40
CA MET A 29 -11.57 3.15 8.97
C MET A 29 -12.22 1.79 8.71
N PRO A 30 -13.55 1.65 8.82
CA PRO A 30 -14.21 0.37 8.59
C PRO A 30 -14.20 -0.03 7.12
N ALA A 31 -14.16 -1.34 6.85
CA ALA A 31 -14.05 -1.88 5.49
C ALA A 31 -15.35 -1.73 4.66
N THR A 32 -16.51 -1.47 5.27
CA THR A 32 -17.81 -1.59 4.61
C THR A 32 -18.62 -0.29 4.52
N TYR A 33 -18.19 0.78 5.18
CA TYR A 33 -18.84 2.09 5.10
C TYR A 33 -17.83 3.22 5.28
N ALA A 34 -18.17 4.42 4.83
CA ALA A 34 -17.30 5.59 4.97
C ALA A 34 -17.44 6.24 6.34
N SER A 35 -16.40 6.18 7.17
CA SER A 35 -16.25 6.98 8.40
C SER A 35 -15.64 8.35 8.08
N ASP A 36 -15.61 9.26 9.05
CA ASP A 36 -14.92 10.55 8.86
C ASP A 36 -13.40 10.35 8.69
N ALA A 37 -12.82 9.34 9.35
CA ALA A 37 -11.41 8.97 9.16
C ALA A 37 -11.13 8.52 7.73
N SER A 38 -11.95 7.60 7.16
CA SER A 38 -11.77 7.16 5.77
C SER A 38 -12.06 8.27 4.75
N ARG A 39 -13.04 9.15 5.02
CA ARG A 39 -13.31 10.31 4.15
C ARG A 39 -12.13 11.26 4.09
N LEU A 40 -11.50 11.56 5.23
CA LEU A 40 -10.32 12.42 5.29
C LEU A 40 -9.17 11.84 4.44
N LEU A 41 -8.86 10.55 4.62
CA LEU A 41 -7.81 9.89 3.84
C LEU A 41 -8.11 9.92 2.34
N LEU A 42 -9.33 9.57 1.94
CA LEU A 42 -9.73 9.56 0.52
C LEU A 42 -9.71 10.97 -0.09
N PHE A 43 -10.14 11.99 0.65
CA PHE A 43 -10.07 13.38 0.21
C PHE A 43 -8.63 13.83 0.00
N HIS A 44 -7.75 13.57 0.96
CA HIS A 44 -6.33 13.89 0.85
C HIS A 44 -5.65 13.10 -0.28
N ALA A 45 -5.98 11.82 -0.45
CA ALA A 45 -5.46 11.02 -1.56
C ALA A 45 -5.82 11.64 -2.93
N GLY A 46 -7.06 12.10 -3.11
CA GLY A 46 -7.47 12.80 -4.32
C GLY A 46 -6.71 14.12 -4.53
N ILE A 47 -6.53 14.91 -3.46
CA ILE A 47 -5.79 16.18 -3.55
C ILE A 47 -4.32 15.93 -3.89
N SER A 48 -3.70 14.92 -3.32
CA SER A 48 -2.28 14.62 -3.52
C SER A 48 -1.90 14.35 -4.97
N VAL A 49 -2.84 13.87 -5.77
CA VAL A 49 -2.66 13.55 -7.20
C VAL A 49 -3.29 14.57 -8.15
N ASN A 50 -3.79 15.68 -7.64
CA ASN A 50 -4.58 16.67 -8.40
C ASN A 50 -5.71 15.98 -9.19
N MET A 51 -6.53 15.19 -8.49
CA MET A 51 -7.62 14.44 -9.12
C MET A 51 -8.53 15.35 -9.95
N ASP A 52 -8.71 15.03 -11.21
CA ASP A 52 -9.70 15.64 -12.09
C ASP A 52 -11.05 14.98 -11.80
N TYR A 53 -11.91 15.67 -11.04
CA TYR A 53 -13.20 15.15 -10.61
C TYR A 53 -14.29 15.46 -11.66
N ASP A 54 -14.90 14.41 -12.20
CA ASP A 54 -16.03 14.54 -13.13
C ASP A 54 -17.12 13.49 -12.81
N GLN A 55 -18.37 13.80 -13.19
CA GLN A 55 -19.53 12.93 -12.97
C GLN A 55 -19.45 11.62 -13.78
N SER A 56 -18.77 11.64 -14.90
CA SER A 56 -18.62 10.48 -15.80
C SER A 56 -17.43 9.61 -15.44
N GLY A 57 -16.50 10.12 -14.65
CA GLY A 57 -15.31 9.37 -14.17
C GLY A 57 -14.20 10.34 -13.79
N SER A 58 -13.67 10.19 -12.60
CA SER A 58 -12.52 10.97 -12.12
C SER A 58 -11.21 10.31 -12.52
N GLY A 59 -10.17 11.11 -12.75
CA GLY A 59 -8.88 10.62 -13.22
C GLY A 59 -7.69 11.33 -12.60
N ALA A 60 -6.59 10.56 -12.43
CA ALA A 60 -5.28 11.09 -12.07
C ALA A 60 -4.18 10.19 -12.64
N TRP A 61 -2.97 10.72 -12.75
CA TRP A 61 -1.81 9.91 -13.10
C TRP A 61 -1.39 9.01 -11.93
N VAL A 62 -1.00 7.77 -12.24
CA VAL A 62 -0.54 6.81 -11.23
C VAL A 62 0.98 6.79 -11.15
N MET A 63 1.67 6.81 -12.29
CA MET A 63 3.11 6.64 -12.41
C MET A 63 3.78 7.86 -13.03
N GLY A 64 5.06 8.04 -12.69
CA GLY A 64 5.88 9.14 -13.19
C GLY A 64 5.92 10.35 -12.26
N GLY A 65 6.33 11.51 -12.79
CA GLY A 65 6.52 12.73 -11.99
C GLY A 65 5.23 13.36 -11.46
N TYR A 66 5.38 14.46 -10.77
CA TYR A 66 4.28 15.23 -10.16
C TYR A 66 3.31 15.81 -11.21
N PRO A 67 1.97 15.74 -10.96
CA PRO A 67 1.31 14.97 -9.90
C PRO A 67 1.08 13.51 -10.30
N SER A 68 1.32 12.57 -9.40
CA SER A 68 1.00 11.15 -9.61
C SER A 68 0.85 10.41 -8.29
N THR A 69 0.28 9.19 -8.32
CA THR A 69 0.21 8.35 -7.12
C THR A 69 1.61 7.96 -6.63
N GLU A 70 2.53 7.59 -7.54
CA GLU A 70 3.92 7.27 -7.22
C GLU A 70 4.59 8.43 -6.46
N TYR A 71 4.51 9.64 -7.01
CA TYR A 71 5.02 10.84 -6.34
C TYR A 71 4.35 11.08 -4.99
N SER A 72 3.03 10.99 -4.90
CA SER A 72 2.27 11.30 -3.69
C SER A 72 2.52 10.33 -2.56
N LEU A 73 2.66 9.05 -2.86
CA LEU A 73 3.01 8.04 -1.86
C LEU A 73 4.36 8.37 -1.21
N GLU A 74 5.36 8.76 -1.99
CA GLU A 74 6.67 9.13 -1.48
C GLU A 74 6.63 10.45 -0.68
N TYR A 75 6.10 11.52 -1.27
CA TYR A 75 6.24 12.87 -0.74
C TYR A 75 5.12 13.29 0.24
N ASN A 76 3.93 12.70 0.15
CA ASN A 76 2.82 13.07 1.02
C ASN A 76 2.49 11.99 2.06
N PHE A 77 2.69 10.70 1.73
CA PHE A 77 2.25 9.59 2.57
C PHE A 77 3.39 8.78 3.19
N LYS A 78 4.64 9.26 3.10
CA LYS A 78 5.82 8.65 3.72
C LYS A 78 6.10 7.22 3.27
N TYR A 79 5.97 6.95 1.99
CA TYR A 79 6.45 5.71 1.41
C TYR A 79 7.92 5.82 0.98
N HIS A 80 8.59 4.69 0.81
CA HIS A 80 9.98 4.62 0.38
C HIS A 80 10.15 5.15 -1.04
N SER A 81 11.26 5.85 -1.30
CA SER A 81 11.67 6.31 -2.64
C SER A 81 12.09 5.17 -3.57
N ASP A 82 12.21 3.95 -3.04
CA ASP A 82 12.58 2.76 -3.82
C ASP A 82 11.41 2.15 -4.61
N MET A 83 10.23 2.78 -4.54
CA MET A 83 9.12 2.45 -5.43
C MET A 83 9.55 2.65 -6.89
N TYR A 84 9.13 1.75 -7.74
CA TYR A 84 9.40 1.86 -9.18
C TYR A 84 8.24 1.27 -9.98
N HIS A 85 8.16 1.67 -11.24
CA HIS A 85 7.15 1.12 -12.13
C HIS A 85 7.77 0.45 -13.35
N ILE A 86 7.08 -0.56 -13.87
CA ILE A 86 7.44 -1.24 -15.10
C ILE A 86 6.25 -1.31 -16.06
N TYR A 87 6.55 -1.31 -17.34
CA TYR A 87 5.57 -1.46 -18.42
C TYR A 87 5.62 -2.88 -18.96
N LYS A 88 4.48 -3.50 -19.18
CA LYS A 88 4.39 -4.82 -19.78
C LYS A 88 4.94 -4.83 -21.20
N SER A 89 4.80 -3.73 -21.96
CA SER A 89 5.35 -3.59 -23.32
C SER A 89 6.88 -3.64 -23.37
N SER A 90 7.56 -3.27 -22.29
CA SER A 90 9.04 -3.30 -22.16
C SER A 90 9.57 -4.60 -21.57
N ASN A 91 8.68 -5.51 -21.15
CA ASN A 91 9.01 -6.77 -20.50
C ASN A 91 8.24 -7.91 -21.15
N ASN A 92 8.80 -9.14 -21.12
CA ASN A 92 7.97 -10.29 -21.46
C ASN A 92 6.88 -10.53 -20.37
N ALA A 93 5.80 -11.19 -20.73
CA ALA A 93 4.66 -11.37 -19.83
C ALA A 93 5.03 -12.13 -18.53
N ASP A 94 5.96 -13.08 -18.61
CA ASP A 94 6.39 -13.84 -17.43
C ASP A 94 7.23 -12.98 -16.49
N THR A 95 8.15 -12.16 -17.01
CA THR A 95 8.94 -11.21 -16.22
C THR A 95 8.04 -10.21 -15.50
N PHE A 96 7.07 -9.65 -16.21
CA PHE A 96 6.11 -8.71 -15.64
C PHE A 96 5.26 -9.36 -14.55
N LEU A 97 4.74 -10.57 -14.80
CA LEU A 97 3.94 -11.32 -13.82
C LEU A 97 4.75 -11.73 -12.60
N ASN A 98 6.01 -12.15 -12.80
CA ASN A 98 6.86 -12.57 -11.69
C ASN A 98 7.24 -11.41 -10.78
N ALA A 99 7.49 -10.21 -11.30
CA ALA A 99 7.73 -9.03 -10.51
C ALA A 99 6.52 -8.71 -9.59
N ILE A 100 5.30 -8.79 -10.12
CA ILE A 100 4.08 -8.62 -9.32
C ILE A 100 3.99 -9.67 -8.19
N LYS A 101 4.24 -10.94 -8.53
CA LYS A 101 4.18 -12.04 -7.56
C LYS A 101 5.25 -11.92 -6.48
N GLU A 102 6.42 -11.39 -6.80
CA GLU A 102 7.49 -11.15 -5.84
C GLU A 102 7.03 -10.19 -4.75
N ASP A 103 6.45 -9.06 -5.10
CA ASP A 103 5.88 -8.12 -4.13
C ASP A 103 4.76 -8.77 -3.31
N LEU A 104 3.81 -9.46 -3.96
CA LEU A 104 2.71 -10.11 -3.27
C LEU A 104 3.17 -11.20 -2.30
N ASN A 105 4.25 -11.93 -2.59
CA ASN A 105 4.86 -12.90 -1.68
C ASN A 105 5.49 -12.24 -0.45
N ASN A 106 5.87 -10.98 -0.57
CA ASN A 106 6.37 -10.15 0.52
C ASN A 106 5.25 -9.35 1.24
N ASN A 107 3.98 -9.72 1.02
CA ASN A 107 2.80 -9.02 1.54
C ASN A 107 2.70 -7.54 1.13
N MET A 108 3.22 -7.21 -0.03
CA MET A 108 3.16 -5.87 -0.63
C MET A 108 2.12 -5.87 -1.76
N PRO A 109 0.92 -5.32 -1.56
CA PRO A 109 -0.02 -5.09 -2.65
C PRO A 109 0.56 -4.10 -3.66
N VAL A 110 0.19 -4.27 -4.94
CA VAL A 110 0.68 -3.41 -6.01
C VAL A 110 -0.46 -2.64 -6.68
N ILE A 111 -0.14 -1.53 -7.35
CA ILE A 111 -1.10 -0.75 -8.12
C ILE A 111 -0.84 -0.99 -9.60
N MET A 112 -1.85 -1.50 -10.31
CA MET A 112 -1.81 -1.67 -11.75
C MET A 112 -2.62 -0.60 -12.46
N VAL A 113 -2.19 -0.29 -13.68
CA VAL A 113 -2.90 0.53 -14.66
C VAL A 113 -3.02 -0.23 -15.96
N GLY A 114 -4.11 -0.05 -16.66
CA GLY A 114 -4.32 -0.59 -18.00
C GLY A 114 -5.38 0.18 -18.74
N TYR A 115 -5.46 -0.05 -20.04
CA TYR A 115 -6.41 0.60 -20.94
C TYR A 115 -7.29 -0.45 -21.63
N GLY A 116 -8.50 -0.06 -21.96
CA GLY A 116 -9.45 -0.94 -22.63
C GLY A 116 -10.38 -0.19 -23.57
N ALA A 117 -10.44 -0.61 -24.83
CA ALA A 117 -11.27 0.03 -25.83
C ALA A 117 -12.78 0.02 -25.46
N SER A 118 -13.23 -0.98 -24.70
CA SER A 118 -14.63 -1.11 -24.28
C SER A 118 -15.07 -0.11 -23.22
N TYR A 119 -14.13 0.49 -22.51
CA TYR A 119 -14.39 1.45 -21.43
C TYR A 119 -14.01 2.89 -21.80
N GLY A 120 -13.43 3.08 -23.00
CA GLY A 120 -13.11 4.42 -23.54
C GLY A 120 -11.97 5.14 -22.81
N GLY A 121 -11.18 4.44 -22.00
CA GLY A 121 -10.09 5.04 -21.23
C GLY A 121 -9.27 4.06 -20.40
N GLY A 122 -8.40 4.60 -19.55
CA GLY A 122 -7.60 3.86 -18.60
C GLY A 122 -8.31 3.63 -17.27
N HIS A 123 -7.82 2.67 -16.52
CA HIS A 123 -8.23 2.42 -15.14
C HIS A 123 -7.02 2.03 -14.29
N ALA A 124 -7.06 2.39 -13.01
CA ALA A 124 -6.10 1.95 -12.00
C ALA A 124 -6.80 1.09 -10.95
N TRP A 125 -6.14 0.02 -10.51
CA TRP A 125 -6.69 -0.90 -9.52
C TRP A 125 -5.59 -1.49 -8.64
N ASN A 126 -5.98 -2.02 -7.48
CA ASN A 126 -5.06 -2.76 -6.62
C ASN A 126 -5.03 -4.23 -7.00
N VAL A 127 -3.84 -4.83 -6.88
CA VAL A 127 -3.64 -6.28 -6.90
C VAL A 127 -3.09 -6.69 -5.55
N ASP A 128 -3.82 -7.56 -4.85
CA ASP A 128 -3.57 -7.93 -3.46
C ASP A 128 -3.35 -9.44 -3.25
N GLY A 129 -3.30 -10.21 -4.34
CA GLY A 129 -3.06 -11.64 -4.29
C GLY A 129 -2.99 -12.28 -5.67
N TYR A 130 -2.68 -13.58 -5.70
CA TYR A 130 -2.69 -14.34 -6.94
C TYR A 130 -3.00 -15.82 -6.72
N GLN A 131 -3.49 -16.47 -7.76
CA GLN A 131 -3.67 -17.93 -7.83
C GLN A 131 -3.11 -18.46 -9.17
N GLY A 132 -2.00 -19.19 -9.13
CA GLY A 132 -1.29 -19.56 -10.35
C GLY A 132 -0.85 -18.32 -11.13
N ASN A 133 -1.34 -18.15 -12.35
CA ASN A 133 -1.08 -16.98 -13.20
C ASN A 133 -2.23 -15.95 -13.22
N LEU A 134 -3.21 -16.11 -12.33
CA LEU A 134 -4.30 -15.17 -12.18
C LEU A 134 -4.01 -14.22 -11.01
N LEU A 135 -4.17 -12.93 -11.23
CA LEU A 135 -4.02 -11.88 -10.23
C LEU A 135 -5.38 -11.56 -9.61
N HIS A 136 -5.46 -11.44 -8.29
CA HIS A 136 -6.65 -10.98 -7.61
C HIS A 136 -6.69 -9.45 -7.67
N CYS A 137 -7.71 -8.93 -8.36
CA CYS A 137 -7.87 -7.50 -8.61
C CYS A 137 -9.01 -6.93 -7.77
N ASN A 138 -8.72 -5.82 -7.10
CA ASN A 138 -9.70 -4.94 -6.48
C ASN A 138 -9.83 -3.67 -7.32
N TRP A 139 -10.95 -3.58 -8.03
CA TRP A 139 -11.18 -2.52 -9.01
C TRP A 139 -11.54 -1.14 -8.42
N GLY A 140 -11.72 -1.05 -7.10
CA GLY A 140 -12.18 0.18 -6.47
C GLY A 140 -13.67 0.47 -6.64
N TRP A 141 -14.46 -0.49 -7.14
CA TRP A 141 -15.90 -0.34 -7.43
C TRP A 141 -16.78 -0.88 -6.30
N GLY A 142 -16.41 -0.60 -5.06
CA GLY A 142 -17.15 -1.07 -3.89
C GLY A 142 -17.24 -2.59 -3.76
N GLY A 143 -16.22 -3.32 -4.24
CA GLY A 143 -16.15 -4.77 -4.27
C GLY A 143 -16.81 -5.40 -5.51
N SER A 144 -17.49 -4.62 -6.35
CA SER A 144 -18.09 -5.12 -7.57
C SER A 144 -17.01 -5.60 -8.55
N SER A 145 -17.22 -6.78 -9.11
CA SER A 145 -16.33 -7.44 -10.10
C SER A 145 -14.93 -7.77 -9.57
N ASN A 146 -14.64 -7.64 -8.28
CA ASN A 146 -13.39 -8.12 -7.72
C ASN A 146 -13.23 -9.63 -7.98
N GLY A 147 -11.99 -10.08 -8.21
CA GLY A 147 -11.73 -11.49 -8.51
C GLY A 147 -10.40 -11.72 -9.18
N TYR A 148 -10.24 -12.91 -9.76
CA TYR A 148 -9.00 -13.38 -10.37
C TYR A 148 -9.02 -13.21 -11.89
N PHE A 149 -8.02 -12.50 -12.42
CA PHE A 149 -7.91 -12.19 -13.84
C PHE A 149 -6.52 -12.51 -14.39
N ASN A 150 -6.46 -12.91 -15.66
CA ASN A 150 -5.20 -13.07 -16.38
C ASN A 150 -4.76 -11.75 -17.03
N LEU A 151 -3.47 -11.60 -17.29
CA LEU A 151 -2.92 -10.40 -17.91
C LEU A 151 -3.44 -10.13 -19.34
N THR A 152 -3.97 -11.14 -20.04
CA THR A 152 -4.37 -10.98 -21.44
C THR A 152 -5.69 -10.24 -21.57
N THR A 153 -6.62 -10.47 -20.66
CA THR A 153 -7.95 -9.84 -20.68
C THR A 153 -8.12 -8.78 -19.59
N MET A 154 -7.46 -8.95 -18.44
CA MET A 154 -7.41 -8.08 -17.27
C MET A 154 -8.73 -7.33 -17.02
N GLY A 155 -9.84 -8.06 -16.94
CA GLY A 155 -11.16 -7.47 -16.67
C GLY A 155 -11.66 -6.47 -17.70
N GLY A 156 -11.03 -6.38 -18.89
CA GLY A 156 -11.36 -5.41 -19.94
C GLY A 156 -10.31 -4.29 -20.12
N PHE A 157 -9.19 -4.36 -19.40
CA PHE A 157 -8.06 -3.41 -19.49
C PHE A 157 -6.75 -4.12 -19.91
N PRO A 158 -6.71 -4.79 -21.10
CA PRO A 158 -5.57 -5.58 -21.53
C PRO A 158 -4.40 -4.77 -22.07
N ASP A 159 -4.64 -3.50 -22.46
CA ASP A 159 -3.72 -2.68 -23.22
C ASP A 159 -2.88 -1.78 -22.30
N ASP A 160 -1.67 -1.45 -22.75
CA ASP A 160 -0.72 -0.52 -22.09
C ASP A 160 -0.58 -0.75 -20.57
N GLN A 161 -0.57 -2.02 -20.16
CA GLN A 161 -0.46 -2.38 -18.76
C GLN A 161 0.87 -1.94 -18.18
N SER A 162 0.79 -1.34 -16.99
CA SER A 162 1.93 -0.98 -16.14
C SER A 162 1.60 -1.30 -14.68
N VAL A 163 2.63 -1.41 -13.84
CA VAL A 163 2.50 -1.70 -12.43
C VAL A 163 3.49 -0.88 -11.62
N LEU A 164 3.02 -0.33 -10.51
CA LEU A 164 3.83 0.28 -9.45
C LEU A 164 4.14 -0.78 -8.41
N LEU A 165 5.41 -0.95 -8.12
CA LEU A 165 6.01 -1.99 -7.31
C LEU A 165 6.78 -1.40 -6.13
N ASN A 166 7.08 -2.26 -5.15
CA ASN A 166 7.86 -1.93 -3.96
C ASN A 166 7.21 -0.79 -3.15
N ILE A 167 5.89 -0.89 -2.96
CA ILE A 167 5.11 0.10 -2.22
C ILE A 167 5.25 -0.17 -0.73
N ILE A 168 6.33 0.35 -0.13
CA ILE A 168 6.69 0.12 1.27
C ILE A 168 6.60 1.44 2.03
N PRO A 169 5.85 1.52 3.15
CA PRO A 169 5.91 2.70 4.03
C PRO A 169 7.32 2.94 4.56
N ARG A 170 7.76 4.20 4.59
CA ARG A 170 9.14 4.59 4.94
C ARG A 170 9.56 4.21 6.36
N ASP A 171 8.61 4.10 7.26
CA ASP A 171 8.83 3.92 8.69
C ASP A 171 8.53 2.50 9.19
N ILE A 172 8.36 1.52 8.28
CA ILE A 172 8.34 0.11 8.66
C ILE A 172 9.77 -0.43 8.60
N GLU A 173 10.62 0.04 9.50
CA GLU A 173 11.79 -0.73 9.86
C GLU A 173 11.33 -1.90 10.75
N ALA A 174 11.71 -3.11 10.37
CA ALA A 174 11.41 -4.28 11.20
C ALA A 174 11.97 -4.05 12.61
N PRO A 175 11.23 -4.40 13.67
CA PRO A 175 11.77 -4.34 15.01
C PRO A 175 13.08 -5.12 15.11
N ILE A 176 14.08 -4.53 15.76
CA ILE A 176 15.31 -5.25 16.08
C ILE A 176 15.00 -6.15 17.26
N SER A 177 14.91 -7.45 17.02
CA SER A 177 14.70 -8.44 18.06
C SER A 177 16.02 -8.71 18.77
N LEU A 178 16.07 -8.43 20.08
CA LEU A 178 17.23 -8.64 20.93
C LEU A 178 16.79 -9.02 22.35
N PHE A 179 17.50 -9.93 22.97
CA PHE A 179 17.29 -10.26 24.37
C PHE A 179 18.60 -10.64 25.07
N GLU A 180 18.62 -10.53 26.36
CA GLU A 180 19.63 -11.12 27.23
C GLU A 180 18.99 -12.11 28.20
N TYR A 181 19.79 -12.96 28.81
CA TYR A 181 19.31 -13.88 29.83
C TYR A 181 20.25 -13.98 31.01
N THR A 182 19.68 -14.30 32.16
CA THR A 182 20.43 -14.65 33.38
C THR A 182 19.91 -15.98 33.90
N THR A 183 20.75 -16.70 34.67
CA THR A 183 20.36 -17.99 35.24
C THR A 183 20.53 -17.96 36.76
N ASP A 184 19.57 -18.56 37.47
CA ASP A 184 19.66 -18.87 38.88
C ASP A 184 19.23 -20.32 39.11
N ALA A 185 20.22 -21.16 39.48
CA ALA A 185 20.05 -22.61 39.65
C ALA A 185 19.42 -23.28 38.41
N SER A 186 18.12 -23.58 38.46
CA SER A 186 17.36 -24.21 37.37
C SER A 186 16.41 -23.23 36.65
N THR A 187 16.48 -21.97 36.95
CA THR A 187 15.60 -20.95 36.35
C THR A 187 16.40 -20.05 35.43
N VAL A 188 15.82 -19.77 34.24
CA VAL A 188 16.36 -18.82 33.30
C VAL A 188 15.42 -17.61 33.24
N TYR A 189 15.98 -16.43 33.37
CA TYR A 189 15.25 -15.17 33.25
C TYR A 189 15.66 -14.50 31.94
N PHE A 190 14.69 -14.21 31.10
CA PHE A 190 14.90 -13.47 29.85
C PHE A 190 14.52 -12.01 30.07
N THR A 191 15.30 -11.11 29.51
CA THR A 191 15.02 -9.68 29.47
C THR A 191 14.98 -9.25 28.02
N ASP A 192 13.85 -8.68 27.61
CA ASP A 192 13.71 -8.11 26.28
C ASP A 192 14.55 -6.84 26.15
N LEU A 193 15.33 -6.76 25.07
CA LEU A 193 16.09 -5.59 24.63
C LEU A 193 15.70 -5.17 23.22
N SER A 194 14.61 -5.72 22.71
CA SER A 194 14.13 -5.38 21.37
C SER A 194 13.83 -3.89 21.25
N SER A 195 14.11 -3.34 20.11
CA SER A 195 13.89 -1.94 19.82
C SER A 195 13.18 -1.77 18.50
N ILE A 196 12.45 -0.68 18.38
CA ILE A 196 11.86 -0.21 17.14
C ILE A 196 12.36 1.20 16.86
N VAL A 197 12.67 1.46 15.61
CA VAL A 197 13.00 2.81 15.16
C VAL A 197 11.69 3.53 14.91
N ASN A 198 11.58 4.77 15.39
CA ASN A 198 10.42 5.65 15.28
C ASN A 198 9.33 5.50 16.38
N GLU A 199 8.25 6.25 16.23
CA GLU A 199 7.18 6.47 17.22
C GLU A 199 6.22 5.26 17.43
N TYR A 200 6.56 4.09 16.93
CA TYR A 200 5.74 2.90 17.07
C TYR A 200 6.06 2.17 18.38
N GLU A 201 5.03 1.60 19.00
CA GLU A 201 5.18 0.77 20.20
C GLU A 201 5.22 -0.71 19.82
N LEU A 202 6.15 -1.45 20.41
CA LEU A 202 6.12 -2.91 20.37
C LEU A 202 4.91 -3.38 21.21
N ARG A 203 4.00 -4.10 20.58
CA ARG A 203 2.74 -4.52 21.24
C ARG A 203 2.72 -5.98 21.65
N ASN A 204 3.44 -6.83 20.91
CA ASN A 204 3.48 -8.26 21.17
C ASN A 204 4.90 -8.78 21.01
N TYR A 205 5.30 -9.64 21.91
CA TYR A 205 6.59 -10.32 21.92
C TYR A 205 6.33 -11.82 21.82
N TYR A 206 6.93 -12.47 20.83
CA TYR A 206 6.87 -13.90 20.64
C TYR A 206 8.20 -14.51 21.08
N TRP A 207 8.15 -15.39 22.08
CA TRP A 207 9.28 -16.09 22.64
C TRP A 207 9.23 -17.55 22.20
N ASP A 208 10.23 -18.02 21.46
CA ASP A 208 10.44 -19.43 21.14
C ASP A 208 11.67 -19.91 21.92
N PHE A 209 11.46 -20.82 22.87
CA PHE A 209 12.51 -21.30 23.75
C PHE A 209 13.34 -22.44 23.12
N GLY A 210 13.02 -22.88 21.90
CA GLY A 210 13.79 -23.91 21.17
C GLY A 210 13.58 -25.34 21.66
N ASP A 211 12.71 -25.54 22.65
CA ASP A 211 12.37 -26.84 23.24
C ASP A 211 10.98 -27.34 22.79
N GLY A 212 10.36 -26.64 21.87
CA GLY A 212 9.00 -26.86 21.36
C GLY A 212 7.93 -26.11 22.15
N THR A 213 8.32 -25.25 23.09
CA THR A 213 7.42 -24.32 23.79
C THR A 213 7.63 -22.89 23.29
N ALA A 214 6.55 -22.11 23.29
CA ALA A 214 6.56 -20.72 22.92
C ALA A 214 5.54 -19.94 23.72
N GLU A 215 5.77 -18.64 23.90
CA GLU A 215 4.87 -17.73 24.61
C GLU A 215 4.72 -16.42 23.85
N THR A 216 3.54 -15.80 23.94
CA THR A 216 3.30 -14.44 23.46
C THR A 216 2.94 -13.55 24.62
N THR A 217 3.70 -12.47 24.81
CA THR A 217 3.44 -11.48 25.87
C THR A 217 3.15 -10.11 25.27
N THR A 218 2.49 -9.24 26.05
CA THR A 218 2.21 -7.83 25.70
C THR A 218 3.19 -6.85 26.37
N SER A 219 4.17 -7.38 27.12
CA SER A 219 5.27 -6.64 27.74
C SER A 219 6.54 -7.45 27.59
N GLY A 220 7.65 -6.79 27.27
CA GLY A 220 8.98 -7.38 27.21
C GLY A 220 9.59 -7.67 28.56
#